data_a3ebf0f296f1cb5eaef85dbefcd15219
#
_entry.id   a3ebf0f296f1cb5eaef85dbefcd15219
#
_cell.length_a   1.000
_cell.length_b   1.000
_cell.length_c   1.000
_cell.angle_alpha   90.00
_cell.angle_beta   90.00
_cell.angle_gamma   90.00
#
_symmetry.space_group_name_H-M   'P 1'
#
loop_
_entity.id
_entity.type
_entity.pdbx_description
1 polymer ?
#
loop_
_entity_poly.entity_id
_entity_poly.type
_entity_poly.pdbx_seq_one_letter_code
_entity_poly.pdbx_strand_id
1 'polypeptide(L)'
;MRPMNFTVYSKNKCPYCYKVKQVLELTGSDYEIHTLGSDFTRQEFYAKFGQGSTFPQVVCDNKKLGGCVDTIKFLREQQVIKS
;
A
#
# COMPACT_ATOMS: atom_id res chain seq x y z
N MET A 1 -9.83 19.08 -5.94
CA MET A 1 -9.51 17.64 -5.91
C MET A 1 -9.20 17.21 -4.49
N ARG A 2 -9.86 16.18 -4.02
CA ARG A 2 -9.54 15.67 -2.70
C ARG A 2 -8.28 14.80 -2.78
N PRO A 3 -7.33 14.99 -1.84
CA PRO A 3 -6.16 14.13 -1.81
C PRO A 3 -6.57 12.72 -1.43
N MET A 4 -5.93 11.75 -2.05
CA MET A 4 -6.10 10.34 -1.71
C MET A 4 -5.14 10.00 -0.58
N ASN A 5 -5.66 9.31 0.44
CA ASN A 5 -4.85 8.85 1.57
C ASN A 5 -4.58 7.38 1.44
N PHE A 6 -3.31 7.02 1.36
CA PHE A 6 -2.89 5.63 1.22
C PHE A 6 -2.36 5.11 2.55
N THR A 7 -2.68 3.86 2.87
CA THR A 7 -2.11 3.16 4.00
C THR A 7 -1.41 1.91 3.46
N VAL A 8 -0.12 1.78 3.76
CA VAL A 8 0.69 0.67 3.27
C VAL A 8 0.99 -0.26 4.44
N TYR A 9 0.52 -1.50 4.35
CA TYR A 9 0.83 -2.53 5.33
C TYR A 9 2.08 -3.27 4.87
N SER A 10 3.20 -3.04 5.56
CA SER A 10 4.52 -3.48 5.16
C SER A 10 5.16 -4.38 6.21
N LYS A 11 6.31 -4.94 5.85
CA LYS A 11 7.15 -5.68 6.80
C LYS A 11 8.61 -5.30 6.55
N ASN A 12 9.48 -5.62 7.51
CA ASN A 12 10.90 -5.36 7.36
C ASN A 12 11.49 -6.20 6.22
N LYS A 13 12.49 -5.67 5.55
CA LYS A 13 13.22 -6.36 4.48
C LYS A 13 12.32 -6.79 3.33
N CYS A 14 11.40 -5.93 2.94
CA CYS A 14 10.46 -6.20 1.86
C CYS A 14 10.75 -5.25 0.69
N PRO A 15 11.38 -5.73 -0.40
CA PRO A 15 11.71 -4.85 -1.54
C PRO A 15 10.49 -4.20 -2.18
N TYR A 16 9.41 -4.95 -2.31
CA TYR A 16 8.18 -4.40 -2.90
C TYR A 16 7.51 -3.36 -2.02
N CYS A 17 7.69 -3.46 -0.70
CA CYS A 17 7.19 -2.44 0.22
C CYS A 17 7.92 -1.12 0.00
N TYR A 18 9.23 -1.17 -0.19
CA TYR A 18 10.02 0.02 -0.52
C TYR A 18 9.63 0.61 -1.85
N LYS A 19 9.36 -0.26 -2.84
CA LYS A 19 8.97 0.20 -4.17
C LYS A 19 7.65 0.96 -4.13
N VAL A 20 6.67 0.44 -3.40
CA VAL A 20 5.38 1.11 -3.23
C VAL A 20 5.58 2.47 -2.57
N LYS A 21 6.37 2.52 -1.52
CA LYS A 21 6.67 3.77 -0.84
C LYS A 21 7.26 4.80 -1.78
N GLN A 22 8.26 4.39 -2.58
CA GLN A 22 8.88 5.28 -3.55
C GLN A 22 7.89 5.80 -4.59
N VAL A 23 7.03 4.93 -5.09
CA VAL A 23 6.02 5.35 -6.07
C VAL A 23 5.07 6.37 -5.46
N LEU A 24 4.62 6.14 -4.24
CA LEU A 24 3.73 7.09 -3.57
C LEU A 24 4.41 8.43 -3.31
N GLU A 25 5.69 8.42 -2.96
CA GLU A 25 6.47 9.65 -2.80
C GLU A 25 6.61 10.41 -4.12
N LEU A 26 6.89 9.69 -5.19
CA LEU A 26 7.07 10.30 -6.52
C LEU A 26 5.79 10.93 -7.03
N THR A 27 4.64 10.39 -6.68
CA THR A 27 3.36 10.94 -7.09
C THR A 27 2.86 12.06 -6.18
N GLY A 28 3.57 12.33 -5.10
CA GLY A 28 3.16 13.35 -4.13
C GLY A 28 1.93 12.96 -3.34
N SER A 29 1.65 11.66 -3.23
CA SER A 29 0.49 11.17 -2.53
C SER A 29 0.71 11.16 -1.01
N ASP A 30 -0.36 11.41 -0.25
CA ASP A 30 -0.31 11.25 1.21
C ASP A 30 -0.39 9.77 1.54
N TYR A 31 0.49 9.30 2.41
CA TYR A 31 0.47 7.90 2.79
C TYR A 31 1.00 7.70 4.21
N GLU A 32 0.61 6.58 4.80
CA GLU A 32 1.13 6.11 6.07
C GLU A 32 1.69 4.70 5.88
N ILE A 33 2.80 4.41 6.56
CA ILE A 33 3.41 3.08 6.55
C ILE A 33 3.13 2.43 7.89
N HIS A 34 2.48 1.28 7.85
CA HIS A 34 2.27 0.43 9.04
C HIS A 34 3.16 -0.80 8.88
N THR A 35 3.91 -1.13 9.93
CA THR A 35 4.91 -2.19 9.86
C THR A 35 4.51 -3.37 10.73
N LEU A 36 4.63 -4.57 10.16
CA LEU A 36 4.37 -5.81 10.89
C LEU A 36 5.24 -5.90 12.14
N GLY A 37 4.62 -6.21 13.25
CA GLY A 37 5.28 -6.33 14.55
C GLY A 37 5.28 -5.05 15.35
N SER A 38 5.34 -3.89 14.69
CA SER A 38 5.29 -2.59 15.35
C SER A 38 3.88 -2.02 15.41
N ASP A 39 3.16 -2.09 14.29
CA ASP A 39 1.85 -1.45 14.16
C ASP A 39 0.70 -2.44 14.08
N PHE A 40 0.97 -3.68 13.70
CA PHE A 40 -0.04 -4.72 13.60
C PHE A 40 0.60 -6.09 13.69
N THR A 41 -0.22 -7.11 13.98
CA THR A 41 0.23 -8.51 14.03
C THR A 41 -0.15 -9.23 12.74
N ARG A 42 0.47 -10.42 12.51
CA ARG A 42 0.09 -11.25 11.36
C ARG A 42 -1.39 -11.64 11.43
N GLN A 43 -1.87 -11.94 12.61
CA GLN A 43 -3.28 -12.31 12.82
C GLN A 43 -4.20 -11.17 12.40
N GLU A 44 -3.89 -9.95 12.81
CA GLU A 44 -4.65 -8.77 12.41
C GLU A 44 -4.60 -8.56 10.90
N PHE A 45 -3.43 -8.77 10.32
CA PHE A 45 -3.23 -8.62 8.88
C PHE A 45 -4.10 -9.61 8.09
N TYR A 46 -4.06 -10.88 8.47
CA TYR A 46 -4.86 -11.89 7.78
C TYR A 46 -6.36 -11.72 8.01
N ALA A 47 -6.73 -11.21 9.19
CA ALA A 47 -8.13 -10.90 9.44
C ALA A 47 -8.65 -9.80 8.52
N LYS A 48 -7.80 -8.84 8.18
CA LYS A 48 -8.17 -7.71 7.34
C LYS A 48 -8.09 -8.05 5.84
N PHE A 49 -7.05 -8.75 5.42
CA PHE A 49 -6.77 -8.97 3.99
C PHE A 49 -7.00 -10.41 3.52
N GLY A 50 -7.20 -11.33 4.44
CA GLY A 50 -7.42 -12.73 4.11
C GLY A 50 -6.20 -13.59 4.35
N GLN A 51 -6.45 -14.87 4.65
CA GLN A 51 -5.40 -15.84 4.91
C GLN A 51 -4.53 -16.00 3.66
N GLY A 52 -3.22 -16.00 3.85
CA GLY A 52 -2.29 -16.15 2.75
C GLY A 52 -1.96 -14.89 1.99
N SER A 53 -2.47 -13.74 2.43
CA SER A 53 -2.15 -12.46 1.78
C SER A 53 -0.68 -12.13 1.90
N THR A 54 -0.14 -11.50 0.86
CA THR A 54 1.28 -11.14 0.81
C THR A 54 1.49 -9.66 1.12
N PHE A 55 2.75 -9.30 1.38
CA PHE A 55 3.15 -7.91 1.59
C PHE A 55 3.75 -7.34 0.30
N PRO A 56 3.57 -6.05 0.02
CA PRO A 56 2.76 -5.10 0.78
C PRO A 56 1.27 -5.24 0.45
N GLN A 57 0.41 -4.68 1.32
CA GLN A 57 -1.00 -4.49 1.00
C GLN A 57 -1.31 -3.01 1.17
N VAL A 58 -1.98 -2.44 0.19
CA VAL A 58 -2.24 -1.00 0.16
C VAL A 58 -3.73 -0.74 0.19
N VAL A 59 -4.12 0.23 1.02
CA VAL A 59 -5.51 0.68 1.12
C VAL A 59 -5.54 2.16 0.77
N CYS A 60 -6.49 2.53 -0.07
CA CYS A 60 -6.71 3.94 -0.44
C CYS A 60 -8.11 4.32 -0.02
N ASP A 61 -8.23 5.22 0.96
CA ASP A 61 -9.53 5.73 1.45
C ASP A 61 -10.53 4.60 1.72
N ASN A 62 -10.13 3.56 2.44
CA ASN A 62 -10.93 2.39 2.78
C ASN A 62 -11.11 1.39 1.65
N LYS A 63 -10.52 1.61 0.48
CA LYS A 63 -10.54 0.67 -0.62
C LYS A 63 -9.26 -0.14 -0.65
N LYS A 64 -9.36 -1.45 -0.57
CA LYS A 64 -8.22 -2.33 -0.66
C LYS A 64 -7.76 -2.42 -2.11
N LEU A 65 -6.52 -1.99 -2.37
CA LEU A 65 -5.96 -2.01 -3.72
C LEU A 65 -5.24 -3.31 -4.05
N GLY A 66 -4.58 -3.90 -3.07
CA GLY A 66 -3.74 -5.07 -3.26
C GLY A 66 -2.28 -4.76 -3.05
N GLY A 67 -1.41 -5.44 -3.79
CA GLY A 67 0.04 -5.30 -3.64
C GLY A 67 0.64 -4.17 -4.48
N CYS A 68 1.95 -4.27 -4.70
CA CYS A 68 2.69 -3.25 -5.44
C CYS A 68 2.16 -3.03 -6.86
N VAL A 69 1.97 -4.11 -7.61
CA VAL A 69 1.50 -4.01 -8.99
C VAL A 69 0.12 -3.40 -9.06
N ASP A 70 -0.77 -3.84 -8.18
CA ASP A 70 -2.14 -3.34 -8.13
C ASP A 70 -2.19 -1.85 -7.79
N THR A 71 -1.31 -1.42 -6.90
CA THR A 71 -1.23 -0.01 -6.52
C THR A 71 -0.76 0.85 -7.69
N ILE A 72 0.27 0.39 -8.40
CA ILE A 72 0.78 1.10 -9.57
C ILE A 72 -0.29 1.20 -10.65
N LYS A 73 -1.01 0.11 -10.88
CA LYS A 73 -2.10 0.08 -11.84
C LYS A 73 -3.20 1.07 -11.47
N PHE A 74 -3.57 1.11 -10.20
CA PHE A 74 -4.57 2.04 -9.71
C PHE A 74 -4.14 3.50 -9.96
N LEU A 75 -2.88 3.82 -9.64
CA LEU A 75 -2.36 5.16 -9.84
C LEU A 75 -2.35 5.57 -11.31
N ARG A 76 -2.04 4.63 -12.21
CA ARG A 76 -2.10 4.88 -13.65
C ARG A 76 -3.52 5.14 -14.10
N GLU A 77 -4.48 4.36 -13.62
CA GLU A 77 -5.88 4.53 -13.95
C GLU A 77 -6.42 5.88 -13.48
N GLN A 78 -5.87 6.39 -12.37
CA GLN A 78 -6.23 7.71 -11.86
C GLN A 78 -5.41 8.83 -12.51
N GLN A 79 -4.54 8.49 -13.46
CA GLN A 79 -3.67 9.42 -14.18
C GLN A 79 -2.72 10.18 -13.25
N VAL A 80 -2.38 9.58 -12.12
CA VAL A 80 -1.40 10.15 -11.18
C VAL A 80 0.02 9.89 -11.67
N ILE A 81 0.24 8.73 -12.30
CA ILE A 81 1.50 8.39 -12.93
C ILE A 81 1.32 8.45 -14.45
N LYS A 82 2.14 9.24 -15.12
CA LYS A 82 2.18 9.25 -16.56
C LYS A 82 3.21 8.23 -17.03
N SER A 83 2.78 7.28 -17.80
CA SER A 83 3.67 6.25 -18.33
C SER A 83 4.35 6.75 -19.59
#